data_e932912c3e6462e1384ca79d09b9ba76
#
_entry.id   e932912c3e6462e1384ca79d09b9ba76
#
_cell.length_a   1.000
_cell.length_b   1.000
_cell.length_c   1.000
_cell.angle_alpha   90.00
_cell.angle_beta   90.00
_cell.angle_gamma   90.00
#
_symmetry.space_group_name_H-M   'P 1'
#
loop_
_entity.id
_entity.type
_entity.pdbx_description
1 polymer ?
#
loop_
_entity_poly.entity_id
_entity_poly.type
_entity_poly.pdbx_seq_one_letter_code
_entity_poly.pdbx_strand_id
1 'polypeptide(L)'
;MKKFLLSSMLLLVAAFSVQAQRYAIIDTKYILGKMPDYKDADKKLQLISTQWQKDIDDRQAELDRTYKSYDSEQFMLSDELKKKRETELFNKEKEIRDLQKRRFGYEGDLFKERQKIVKPIQDKVYNAIQKIALAKAYDFVLDKSEGITVIFADPKLDRSDDILRELGIN
;
A
#
# COMPACT_ATOMS: atom_id res chain seq x y z
N MET A 1 -3.81 14.54 -66.20
CA MET A 1 -4.74 13.60 -65.56
C MET A 1 -4.02 12.53 -64.73
N LYS A 2 -3.04 11.77 -65.24
CA LYS A 2 -2.32 10.72 -64.47
C LYS A 2 -1.62 11.26 -63.20
N LYS A 3 -1.00 12.45 -63.25
CA LYS A 3 -0.33 13.06 -62.07
C LYS A 3 -1.34 13.49 -60.99
N PHE A 4 -2.54 13.90 -61.39
CA PHE A 4 -3.61 14.27 -60.44
C PHE A 4 -4.20 13.04 -59.74
N LEU A 5 -4.34 11.93 -60.45
CA LEU A 5 -4.77 10.65 -59.88
C LEU A 5 -3.75 10.07 -58.89
N LEU A 6 -2.46 10.16 -59.20
CA LEU A 6 -1.39 9.75 -58.31
C LEU A 6 -1.32 10.61 -57.02
N SER A 7 -1.50 11.92 -57.13
CA SER A 7 -1.52 12.83 -55.99
C SER A 7 -2.75 12.60 -55.13
N SER A 8 -3.93 12.33 -55.71
CA SER A 8 -5.14 12.01 -54.97
C SER A 8 -5.04 10.67 -54.25
N MET A 9 -4.41 9.67 -54.87
CA MET A 9 -4.18 8.35 -54.28
C MET A 9 -3.19 8.42 -53.10
N LEU A 10 -2.14 9.26 -53.20
CA LEU A 10 -1.16 9.49 -52.13
C LEU A 10 -1.80 10.18 -50.89
N LEU A 11 -2.70 11.16 -51.11
CA LEU A 11 -3.49 11.82 -50.09
C LEU A 11 -4.45 10.88 -49.37
N LEU A 12 -5.08 9.96 -50.10
CA LEU A 12 -5.98 8.93 -49.52
C LEU A 12 -5.23 7.95 -48.65
N VAL A 13 -4.03 7.51 -49.06
CA VAL A 13 -3.17 6.61 -48.25
C VAL A 13 -2.67 7.29 -46.97
N ALA A 14 -2.34 8.57 -47.02
CA ALA A 14 -1.91 9.33 -45.86
C ALA A 14 -3.05 9.53 -44.84
N ALA A 15 -4.31 9.59 -45.27
CA ALA A 15 -5.47 9.74 -44.38
C ALA A 15 -5.77 8.50 -43.53
N PHE A 16 -5.34 7.30 -43.93
CA PHE A 16 -5.53 6.06 -43.17
C PHE A 16 -4.45 5.77 -42.13
N SER A 17 -3.37 6.55 -42.07
CA SER A 17 -2.20 6.26 -41.23
C SER A 17 -2.19 6.96 -39.87
N VAL A 18 -3.18 7.81 -39.57
CA VAL A 18 -3.24 8.52 -38.26
C VAL A 18 -4.02 7.67 -37.25
N GLN A 19 -3.34 6.73 -36.64
CA GLN A 19 -3.83 6.10 -35.43
C GLN A 19 -3.50 7.03 -34.25
N ALA A 20 -4.49 7.75 -33.76
CA ALA A 20 -4.32 8.52 -32.51
C ALA A 20 -4.11 7.54 -31.34
N GLN A 21 -3.01 7.70 -30.62
CA GLN A 21 -2.76 6.93 -29.38
C GLN A 21 -3.95 7.07 -28.43
N ARG A 22 -4.44 5.93 -27.97
CA ARG A 22 -5.58 5.86 -27.06
C ARG A 22 -5.05 5.64 -25.66
N TYR A 23 -5.30 6.57 -24.76
CA TYR A 23 -4.91 6.46 -23.37
C TYR A 23 -6.10 6.71 -22.45
N ALA A 24 -5.99 6.19 -21.24
CA ALA A 24 -6.93 6.43 -20.15
C ALA A 24 -6.18 6.87 -18.89
N ILE A 25 -6.90 7.52 -18.02
CA ILE A 25 -6.43 7.92 -16.70
C ILE A 25 -7.31 7.24 -15.67
N ILE A 26 -6.72 6.81 -14.57
CA ILE A 26 -7.40 6.22 -13.43
C ILE A 26 -6.87 6.80 -12.13
N ASP A 27 -7.61 6.59 -11.06
CA ASP A 27 -7.23 6.90 -9.70
C ASP A 27 -7.36 5.62 -8.85
N THR A 28 -6.24 4.93 -8.63
CA THR A 28 -6.27 3.67 -7.88
C THR A 28 -6.63 3.88 -6.41
N LYS A 29 -6.29 5.04 -5.81
CA LYS A 29 -6.72 5.37 -4.44
C LYS A 29 -8.23 5.52 -4.36
N TYR A 30 -8.83 6.22 -5.31
CA TYR A 30 -10.28 6.36 -5.40
C TYR A 30 -10.95 4.99 -5.56
N ILE A 31 -10.47 4.16 -6.49
CA ILE A 31 -10.99 2.82 -6.75
C ILE A 31 -10.94 1.96 -5.48
N LEU A 32 -9.75 1.82 -4.87
CA LEU A 32 -9.55 1.05 -3.64
C LEU A 32 -10.41 1.59 -2.50
N GLY A 33 -10.51 2.92 -2.35
CA GLY A 33 -11.32 3.56 -1.32
C GLY A 33 -12.83 3.28 -1.44
N LYS A 34 -13.32 2.94 -2.64
CA LYS A 34 -14.72 2.53 -2.88
C LYS A 34 -14.94 1.04 -2.62
N MET A 35 -13.90 0.21 -2.65
CA MET A 35 -14.00 -1.24 -2.47
C MET A 35 -14.30 -1.62 -1.01
N PRO A 36 -15.38 -2.37 -0.73
CA PRO A 36 -15.66 -2.89 0.61
C PRO A 36 -14.53 -3.78 1.15
N ASP A 37 -14.00 -4.69 0.30
CA ASP A 37 -12.90 -5.59 0.65
C ASP A 37 -11.66 -4.81 1.15
N TYR A 38 -11.35 -3.66 0.54
CA TYR A 38 -10.21 -2.83 0.93
C TYR A 38 -10.44 -2.14 2.28
N LYS A 39 -11.66 -1.64 2.51
CA LYS A 39 -12.04 -1.04 3.80
C LYS A 39 -11.97 -2.04 4.94
N ASP A 40 -12.40 -3.28 4.68
CA ASP A 40 -12.34 -4.35 5.68
C ASP A 40 -10.89 -4.82 5.93
N ALA A 41 -10.08 -4.86 4.87
CA ALA A 41 -8.64 -5.11 4.97
C ALA A 41 -7.93 -4.06 5.84
N ASP A 42 -8.24 -2.78 5.62
CA ASP A 42 -7.66 -1.67 6.39
C ASP A 42 -8.06 -1.73 7.86
N LYS A 43 -9.35 -1.96 8.16
CA LYS A 43 -9.84 -2.19 9.54
C LYS A 43 -9.12 -3.36 10.21
N LYS A 44 -8.95 -4.48 9.50
CA LYS A 44 -8.26 -5.65 10.04
C LYS A 44 -6.81 -5.34 10.37
N LEU A 45 -6.10 -4.63 9.49
CA LEU A 45 -4.72 -4.21 9.74
C LEU A 45 -4.61 -3.25 10.92
N GLN A 46 -5.56 -2.33 11.06
CA GLN A 46 -5.61 -1.43 12.19
C GLN A 46 -5.82 -2.18 13.52
N LEU A 47 -6.71 -3.17 13.55
CA LEU A 47 -6.92 -4.02 14.73
C LEU A 47 -5.65 -4.79 15.11
N ILE A 48 -4.98 -5.40 14.14
CA ILE A 48 -3.70 -6.11 14.36
C ILE A 48 -2.64 -5.15 14.90
N SER A 49 -2.48 -3.99 14.28
CA SER A 49 -1.52 -2.97 14.70
C SER A 49 -1.79 -2.48 16.12
N THR A 50 -3.05 -2.17 16.44
CA THR A 50 -3.45 -1.74 17.80
C THR A 50 -3.19 -2.82 18.84
N GLN A 51 -3.49 -4.08 18.52
CA GLN A 51 -3.24 -5.18 19.43
C GLN A 51 -1.74 -5.40 19.70
N TRP A 52 -0.91 -5.30 18.67
CA TRP A 52 0.53 -5.42 18.82
C TRP A 52 1.15 -4.24 19.57
N GLN A 53 0.66 -3.03 19.32
CA GLN A 53 1.10 -1.86 20.07
C GLN A 53 0.76 -2.02 21.55
N LYS A 54 -0.46 -2.47 21.84
CA LYS A 54 -0.87 -2.73 23.23
C LYS A 54 0.02 -3.76 23.94
N ASP A 55 0.40 -4.86 23.25
CA ASP A 55 1.33 -5.85 23.85
C ASP A 55 2.69 -5.22 24.18
N ILE A 56 3.20 -4.34 23.32
CA ILE A 56 4.46 -3.62 23.57
C ILE A 56 4.30 -2.65 24.75
N ASP A 57 3.21 -1.88 24.79
CA ASP A 57 2.93 -0.92 25.84
C ASP A 57 2.77 -1.61 27.22
N ASP A 58 2.07 -2.75 27.25
CA ASP A 58 1.89 -3.55 28.47
C ASP A 58 3.25 -4.08 28.99
N ARG A 59 4.13 -4.54 28.10
CA ARG A 59 5.50 -4.99 28.44
C ARG A 59 6.37 -3.82 28.92
N GLN A 60 6.26 -2.67 28.29
CA GLN A 60 6.97 -1.46 28.71
C GLN A 60 6.53 -1.04 30.12
N ALA A 61 5.23 -1.04 30.37
CA ALA A 61 4.69 -0.72 31.70
C ALA A 61 5.13 -1.73 32.80
N GLU A 62 5.29 -3.01 32.44
CA GLU A 62 5.84 -4.02 33.32
C GLU A 62 7.33 -3.76 33.62
N LEU A 63 8.11 -3.45 32.58
CA LEU A 63 9.52 -3.10 32.69
C LEU A 63 9.71 -1.89 33.61
N ASP A 64 8.92 -0.82 33.41
CA ASP A 64 8.97 0.39 34.23
C ASP A 64 8.67 0.09 35.72
N ARG A 65 7.71 -0.79 36.00
CA ARG A 65 7.44 -1.27 37.38
C ARG A 65 8.62 -2.05 37.95
N THR A 66 9.27 -2.89 37.15
CA THR A 66 10.43 -3.67 37.57
C THR A 66 11.63 -2.75 37.84
N TYR A 67 11.83 -1.70 37.04
CA TYR A 67 12.86 -0.67 37.35
C TYR A 67 12.59 0.03 38.65
N LYS A 68 11.36 0.49 38.91
CA LYS A 68 10.98 1.14 40.18
C LYS A 68 11.20 0.23 41.40
N SER A 69 10.88 -1.06 41.28
CA SER A 69 11.14 -2.04 42.33
C SER A 69 12.65 -2.18 42.58
N TYR A 70 13.43 -2.34 41.50
CA TYR A 70 14.89 -2.41 41.62
C TYR A 70 15.49 -1.17 42.28
N ASP A 71 15.08 0.02 41.87
CA ASP A 71 15.58 1.27 42.43
C ASP A 71 15.33 1.37 43.96
N SER A 72 14.20 0.87 44.43
CA SER A 72 13.85 0.87 45.84
C SER A 72 14.62 -0.18 46.66
N GLU A 73 15.00 -1.30 46.03
CA GLU A 73 15.62 -2.46 46.72
C GLU A 73 17.15 -2.50 46.58
N GLN A 74 17.72 -1.82 45.55
CA GLN A 74 19.14 -1.98 45.17
C GLN A 74 20.14 -1.76 46.29
N PHE A 75 19.81 -0.88 47.27
CA PHE A 75 20.69 -0.60 48.39
C PHE A 75 20.80 -1.75 49.41
N MET A 76 19.83 -2.69 49.37
CA MET A 76 19.77 -3.87 50.25
C MET A 76 20.28 -5.14 49.56
N LEU A 77 20.56 -5.08 48.27
CA LEU A 77 21.02 -6.24 47.50
C LEU A 77 22.53 -6.42 47.55
N SER A 78 22.99 -7.67 47.57
CA SER A 78 24.40 -7.99 47.30
C SER A 78 24.81 -7.62 45.90
N ASP A 79 26.12 -7.42 45.64
CA ASP A 79 26.61 -7.07 44.28
C ASP A 79 26.27 -8.11 43.22
N GLU A 80 26.25 -9.39 43.61
CA GLU A 80 25.85 -10.49 42.71
C GLU A 80 24.35 -10.37 42.34
N LEU A 81 23.49 -10.09 43.30
CA LEU A 81 22.05 -9.91 43.06
C LEU A 81 21.74 -8.64 42.24
N LYS A 82 22.49 -7.55 42.50
CA LYS A 82 22.38 -6.34 41.66
C LYS A 82 22.68 -6.65 40.21
N LYS A 83 23.85 -7.24 39.96
CA LYS A 83 24.26 -7.61 38.61
C LYS A 83 23.26 -8.53 37.92
N LYS A 84 22.67 -9.49 38.65
CA LYS A 84 21.62 -10.35 38.11
C LYS A 84 20.37 -9.55 37.71
N ARG A 85 19.89 -8.67 38.59
CA ARG A 85 18.72 -7.82 38.34
C ARG A 85 18.94 -6.87 37.15
N GLU A 86 20.10 -6.22 37.10
CA GLU A 86 20.47 -5.34 35.98
C GLU A 86 20.51 -6.10 34.65
N THR A 87 21.03 -7.33 34.64
CA THR A 87 21.02 -8.20 33.47
C THR A 87 19.60 -8.57 33.04
N GLU A 88 18.71 -8.89 34.02
CA GLU A 88 17.29 -9.18 33.73
C GLU A 88 16.57 -7.97 33.10
N LEU A 89 16.79 -6.77 33.68
CA LEU A 89 16.23 -5.52 33.17
C LEU A 89 16.72 -5.22 31.75
N PHE A 90 18.02 -5.32 31.50
CA PHE A 90 18.63 -5.13 30.20
C PHE A 90 18.05 -6.12 29.14
N ASN A 91 17.90 -7.40 29.52
CA ASN A 91 17.32 -8.40 28.63
C ASN A 91 15.86 -8.10 28.31
N LYS A 92 15.04 -7.75 29.30
CA LYS A 92 13.64 -7.35 29.07
C LYS A 92 13.53 -6.13 28.14
N GLU A 93 14.36 -5.11 28.38
CA GLU A 93 14.40 -3.93 27.51
C GLU A 93 14.80 -4.28 26.07
N LYS A 94 15.80 -5.15 25.92
CA LYS A 94 16.21 -5.65 24.60
C LYS A 94 15.07 -6.42 23.90
N GLU A 95 14.40 -7.30 24.63
CA GLU A 95 13.25 -8.07 24.09
C GLU A 95 12.13 -7.16 23.60
N ILE A 96 11.82 -6.08 24.31
CA ILE A 96 10.81 -5.10 23.90
C ILE A 96 11.24 -4.37 22.64
N ARG A 97 12.48 -3.91 22.56
CA ARG A 97 13.03 -3.28 21.34
C ARG A 97 13.02 -4.23 20.13
N ASP A 98 13.43 -5.48 20.36
CA ASP A 98 13.45 -6.50 19.30
C ASP A 98 12.01 -6.85 18.85
N LEU A 99 11.05 -6.92 19.78
CA LEU A 99 9.65 -7.11 19.47
C LEU A 99 9.10 -5.94 18.64
N GLN A 100 9.35 -4.71 19.04
CA GLN A 100 8.93 -3.50 18.31
C GLN A 100 9.49 -3.48 16.90
N LYS A 101 10.80 -3.76 16.75
CA LYS A 101 11.46 -3.84 15.45
C LYS A 101 10.86 -4.95 14.57
N ARG A 102 10.60 -6.12 15.14
CA ARG A 102 9.99 -7.24 14.42
C ARG A 102 8.58 -6.92 13.95
N ARG A 103 7.75 -6.27 14.81
CA ARG A 103 6.35 -5.95 14.49
C ARG A 103 6.24 -4.80 13.50
N PHE A 104 6.97 -3.69 13.74
CA PHE A 104 6.78 -2.41 13.06
C PHE A 104 8.00 -1.92 12.28
N GLY A 105 9.12 -2.64 12.31
CA GLY A 105 10.33 -2.27 11.58
C GLY A 105 10.18 -2.44 10.06
N TYR A 106 11.22 -2.05 9.34
CA TYR A 106 11.29 -2.25 7.90
C TYR A 106 11.07 -3.74 7.55
N GLU A 107 10.13 -4.00 6.63
CA GLU A 107 9.69 -5.36 6.27
C GLU A 107 9.28 -6.24 7.47
N GLY A 108 8.82 -5.61 8.55
CA GLY A 108 8.33 -6.28 9.76
C GLY A 108 7.02 -7.04 9.54
N ASP A 109 6.50 -7.59 10.64
CA ASP A 109 5.28 -8.42 10.58
C ASP A 109 4.07 -7.64 10.03
N LEU A 110 3.91 -6.34 10.37
CA LEU A 110 2.80 -5.52 9.88
C LEU A 110 2.87 -5.33 8.36
N PHE A 111 4.07 -5.11 7.83
CA PHE A 111 4.28 -5.01 6.39
C PHE A 111 3.88 -6.32 5.67
N LYS A 112 4.30 -7.46 6.22
CA LYS A 112 3.96 -8.78 5.66
C LYS A 112 2.45 -9.06 5.71
N GLU A 113 1.80 -8.74 6.83
CA GLU A 113 0.34 -8.87 6.93
C GLU A 113 -0.38 -7.93 5.96
N ARG A 114 0.10 -6.69 5.78
CA ARG A 114 -0.44 -5.77 4.78
C ARG A 114 -0.31 -6.36 3.37
N GLN A 115 0.85 -6.84 3.00
CA GLN A 115 1.06 -7.50 1.70
C GLN A 115 0.09 -8.67 1.50
N LYS A 116 -0.03 -9.54 2.49
CA LYS A 116 -0.91 -10.71 2.42
C LYS A 116 -2.38 -10.35 2.25
N ILE A 117 -2.85 -9.28 2.92
CA ILE A 117 -4.27 -8.91 2.94
C ILE A 117 -4.62 -7.99 1.77
N VAL A 118 -3.74 -7.02 1.44
CA VAL A 118 -4.02 -5.96 0.44
C VAL A 118 -3.65 -6.38 -0.98
N LYS A 119 -2.56 -7.15 -1.15
CA LYS A 119 -2.10 -7.54 -2.48
C LYS A 119 -3.19 -8.24 -3.32
N PRO A 120 -3.97 -9.22 -2.81
CA PRO A 120 -5.02 -9.85 -3.61
C PRO A 120 -6.10 -8.85 -4.08
N ILE A 121 -6.36 -7.78 -3.32
CA ILE A 121 -7.32 -6.74 -3.68
C ILE A 121 -6.73 -5.87 -4.80
N GLN A 122 -5.47 -5.49 -4.69
CA GLN A 122 -4.75 -4.76 -5.74
C GLN A 122 -4.69 -5.59 -7.04
N ASP A 123 -4.45 -6.90 -6.93
CA ASP A 123 -4.42 -7.79 -8.09
C ASP A 123 -5.79 -7.85 -8.79
N LYS A 124 -6.92 -7.83 -8.05
CA LYS A 124 -8.28 -7.71 -8.62
C LYS A 124 -8.43 -6.40 -9.42
N VAL A 125 -8.00 -5.27 -8.86
CA VAL A 125 -8.06 -3.96 -9.53
C VAL A 125 -7.19 -3.97 -10.79
N TYR A 126 -5.98 -4.48 -10.70
CA TYR A 126 -5.07 -4.58 -11.84
C TYR A 126 -5.67 -5.41 -12.99
N ASN A 127 -6.26 -6.56 -12.67
CA ASN A 127 -6.92 -7.42 -13.66
C ASN A 127 -8.12 -6.72 -14.32
N ALA A 128 -8.92 -5.95 -13.57
CA ALA A 128 -10.02 -5.16 -14.11
C ALA A 128 -9.51 -4.04 -15.05
N ILE A 129 -8.41 -3.37 -14.66
CA ILE A 129 -7.75 -2.36 -15.49
C ILE A 129 -7.29 -2.99 -16.82
N GLN A 130 -6.58 -4.12 -16.77
CA GLN A 130 -6.12 -4.81 -17.98
C GLN A 130 -7.29 -5.21 -18.90
N LYS A 131 -8.36 -5.75 -18.32
CA LYS A 131 -9.55 -6.15 -19.09
C LYS A 131 -10.17 -4.98 -19.84
N ILE A 132 -10.33 -3.83 -19.17
CA ILE A 132 -10.86 -2.61 -19.80
C ILE A 132 -9.88 -2.05 -20.83
N ALA A 133 -8.58 -2.04 -20.53
CA ALA A 133 -7.55 -1.55 -21.45
C ALA A 133 -7.58 -2.33 -22.77
N LEU A 134 -7.63 -3.65 -22.69
CA LEU A 134 -7.73 -4.51 -23.87
C LEU A 134 -9.06 -4.32 -24.62
N ALA A 135 -10.19 -4.32 -23.92
CA ALA A 135 -11.51 -4.17 -24.53
C ALA A 135 -11.72 -2.81 -25.20
N LYS A 136 -11.09 -1.76 -24.69
CA LYS A 136 -11.15 -0.40 -25.22
C LYS A 136 -9.99 -0.05 -26.14
N ALA A 137 -9.05 -0.97 -26.35
CA ALA A 137 -7.83 -0.77 -27.13
C ALA A 137 -7.06 0.48 -26.67
N TYR A 138 -6.84 0.62 -25.37
CA TYR A 138 -5.94 1.64 -24.84
C TYR A 138 -4.50 1.17 -24.99
N ASP A 139 -3.62 2.04 -25.49
CA ASP A 139 -2.19 1.77 -25.62
C ASP A 139 -1.51 1.82 -24.26
N PHE A 140 -1.99 2.72 -23.36
CA PHE A 140 -1.55 2.80 -21.98
C PHE A 140 -2.62 3.41 -21.06
N VAL A 141 -2.51 3.08 -19.76
CA VAL A 141 -3.36 3.62 -18.69
C VAL A 141 -2.45 4.27 -17.66
N LEU A 142 -2.71 5.52 -17.33
CA LEU A 142 -1.96 6.30 -16.35
C LEU A 142 -2.71 6.35 -15.03
N ASP A 143 -2.01 6.05 -13.94
CA ASP A 143 -2.55 6.25 -12.59
C ASP A 143 -2.17 7.64 -12.06
N LYS A 144 -3.18 8.47 -11.78
CA LYS A 144 -2.97 9.83 -11.23
C LYS A 144 -2.83 9.85 -9.71
N SER A 145 -3.03 8.71 -9.03
CA SER A 145 -3.04 8.64 -7.56
C SER A 145 -1.65 8.68 -6.96
N GLU A 146 -0.62 8.15 -7.66
CA GLU A 146 0.76 8.03 -7.16
C GLU A 146 1.80 8.15 -8.29
N GLY A 147 2.93 8.77 -7.99
CA GLY A 147 4.17 8.71 -8.79
C GLY A 147 4.22 9.55 -10.07
N ILE A 148 3.11 9.73 -10.77
CA ILE A 148 3.05 10.54 -11.99
C ILE A 148 2.33 11.84 -11.69
N THR A 149 3.01 12.99 -11.87
CA THR A 149 2.36 14.28 -11.73
C THR A 149 1.49 14.58 -12.94
N VAL A 150 0.21 14.31 -12.84
CA VAL A 150 -0.78 14.74 -13.83
C VAL A 150 -1.32 16.10 -13.40
N ILE A 151 -0.87 17.18 -14.04
CA ILE A 151 -1.31 18.54 -13.70
C ILE A 151 -2.74 18.80 -14.20
N PHE A 152 -3.07 18.27 -15.37
CA PHE A 152 -4.39 18.36 -15.98
C PHE A 152 -4.70 17.13 -16.81
N ALA A 153 -5.93 16.66 -16.71
CA ALA A 153 -6.49 15.66 -17.61
C ALA A 153 -7.96 15.99 -17.87
N ASP A 154 -8.40 15.85 -19.12
CA ASP A 154 -9.82 15.96 -19.43
C ASP A 154 -10.59 14.89 -18.62
N PRO A 155 -11.64 15.26 -17.86
CA PRO A 155 -12.47 14.29 -17.12
C PRO A 155 -13.01 13.14 -17.97
N LYS A 156 -13.17 13.35 -19.27
CA LYS A 156 -13.57 12.30 -20.23
C LYS A 156 -12.56 11.16 -20.37
N LEU A 157 -11.31 11.38 -19.96
CA LEU A 157 -10.25 10.37 -20.01
C LEU A 157 -10.19 9.53 -18.73
N ASP A 158 -10.84 10.00 -17.64
CA ASP A 158 -10.92 9.25 -16.38
C ASP A 158 -11.84 8.03 -16.55
N ARG A 159 -11.28 6.85 -16.24
CA ARG A 159 -11.95 5.55 -16.34
C ARG A 159 -12.09 4.85 -15.00
N SER A 160 -11.86 5.57 -13.91
CA SER A 160 -11.94 4.99 -12.55
C SER A 160 -13.30 4.35 -12.27
N ASP A 161 -14.40 5.01 -12.66
CA ASP A 161 -15.75 4.45 -12.48
C ASP A 161 -16.02 3.27 -13.43
N ASP A 162 -15.39 3.23 -14.60
CA ASP A 162 -15.49 2.07 -15.48
C ASP A 162 -14.85 0.84 -14.84
N ILE A 163 -13.71 1.03 -14.15
CA ILE A 163 -13.03 -0.03 -13.38
C ILE A 163 -13.92 -0.48 -12.20
N LEU A 164 -14.54 0.45 -11.46
CA LEU A 164 -15.46 0.09 -10.37
C LEU A 164 -16.63 -0.75 -10.88
N ARG A 165 -17.24 -0.37 -12.00
CA ARG A 165 -18.32 -1.17 -12.64
C ARG A 165 -17.84 -2.56 -13.04
N GLU A 166 -16.64 -2.68 -13.60
CA GLU A 166 -16.04 -3.97 -13.94
C GLU A 166 -15.82 -4.86 -12.71
N LEU A 167 -15.51 -4.24 -11.57
CA LEU A 167 -15.40 -4.90 -10.27
C LEU A 167 -16.76 -5.21 -9.60
N GLY A 168 -17.88 -4.81 -10.21
CA GLY A 168 -19.24 -4.98 -9.65
C GLY A 168 -19.56 -4.00 -8.52
N ILE A 169 -18.88 -2.85 -8.48
CA ILE A 169 -19.06 -1.81 -7.46
C ILE A 169 -19.78 -0.61 -8.09
N ASN A 170 -20.94 -0.25 -7.58
CA ASN A 170 -21.77 0.87 -8.05
C ASN A 170 -21.65 2.09 -7.12
#